data_10a6e98d021aeed9c626bb0582515cff
#
_entry.id   10a6e98d021aeed9c626bb0582515cff
#
_cell.length_a   1.000
_cell.length_b   1.000
_cell.length_c   1.000
_cell.angle_alpha   90.00
_cell.angle_beta   90.00
_cell.angle_gamma   90.00
#
_symmetry.space_group_name_H-M   'P 1'
#
loop_
_entity.id
_entity.type
_entity.pdbx_description
1 polymer ?
#
loop_
_entity_poly.entity_id
_entity_poly.type
_entity_poly.pdbx_seq_one_letter_code
_entity_poly.pdbx_strand_id
1 'polypeptide(L)'
;MFTGIIETLGTVTNVVKEQENVHLTIKSSITNELKIDQSVAHNGVCLTVVNINNDEYTVTAIKETLDKTNIGKLKTADIVNLERDILCKVMLMKLVFAKA
;
A
#
# COMPACT_ATOMS: atom_id res chain seq x y z
N MET A 1 -1.86 15.17 -3.10
CA MET A 1 -2.15 15.52 -1.71
C MET A 1 -3.32 14.68 -1.21
N PHE A 2 -3.13 14.07 -0.06
CA PHE A 2 -4.24 13.35 0.54
C PHE A 2 -5.18 14.34 1.20
N THR A 3 -6.46 14.12 1.01
CA THR A 3 -7.47 14.97 1.64
C THR A 3 -7.64 14.65 3.12
N GLY A 4 -7.05 13.57 3.59
CA GLY A 4 -7.27 13.06 4.93
C GLY A 4 -8.55 12.25 5.05
N ILE A 5 -9.24 12.02 3.95
CA ILE A 5 -10.47 11.24 3.94
C ILE A 5 -10.12 9.78 3.73
N ILE A 6 -10.50 8.96 4.69
CA ILE A 6 -10.30 7.52 4.61
C ILE A 6 -11.47 6.92 3.82
N GLU A 7 -11.16 6.29 2.69
CA GLU A 7 -12.19 5.69 1.83
C GLU A 7 -12.76 4.43 2.46
N THR A 8 -11.90 3.58 3.01
CA THR A 8 -12.34 2.34 3.64
C THR A 8 -11.22 1.81 4.53
N LEU A 9 -11.51 0.73 5.22
CA LEU A 9 -10.52 0.02 6.03
C LEU A 9 -10.19 -1.31 5.36
N GLY A 10 -8.94 -1.73 5.50
CA GLY A 10 -8.51 -3.05 5.05
C GLY A 10 -7.87 -3.81 6.20
N THR A 11 -7.80 -5.12 6.05
CA THR A 11 -7.17 -5.98 7.04
C THR A 11 -5.97 -6.67 6.41
N VAL A 12 -4.82 -6.59 7.08
CA VAL A 12 -3.61 -7.29 6.63
C VAL A 12 -3.83 -8.79 6.87
N THR A 13 -3.79 -9.57 5.78
CA THR A 13 -4.01 -11.02 5.87
C THR A 13 -2.72 -11.81 5.72
N ASN A 14 -1.67 -11.20 5.17
CA ASN A 14 -0.38 -11.88 5.03
C ASN A 14 0.74 -10.85 4.94
N VAL A 15 1.90 -11.20 5.46
CA VAL A 15 3.11 -10.38 5.41
C VAL A 15 4.26 -11.30 5.04
N VAL A 16 4.92 -11.03 3.90
CA VAL A 16 6.04 -11.84 3.43
C VAL A 16 7.23 -10.92 3.23
N LYS A 17 8.33 -11.25 3.87
CA LYS A 17 9.60 -10.56 3.67
C LYS A 17 10.38 -11.27 2.58
N GLU A 18 10.87 -10.50 1.61
CA GLU A 18 11.68 -11.02 0.52
C GLU A 18 12.87 -10.09 0.34
N GLN A 19 14.03 -10.53 0.80
CA GLN A 19 15.22 -9.69 0.85
C GLN A 19 14.95 -8.43 1.68
N GLU A 20 15.02 -7.25 1.07
CA GLU A 20 14.78 -5.99 1.78
C GLU A 20 13.36 -5.46 1.56
N ASN A 21 12.55 -6.19 0.79
CA ASN A 21 11.18 -5.79 0.49
C ASN A 21 10.20 -6.53 1.40
N VAL A 22 9.02 -5.94 1.56
CA VAL A 22 7.92 -6.57 2.28
C VAL A 22 6.69 -6.56 1.38
N HIS A 23 6.08 -7.72 1.22
CA HIS A 23 4.84 -7.87 0.47
C HIS A 23 3.70 -7.99 1.47
N LEU A 24 2.72 -7.09 1.37
CA LEU A 24 1.56 -7.06 2.24
C LEU A 24 0.33 -7.46 1.43
N THR A 25 -0.43 -8.42 1.92
CA THR A 25 -1.71 -8.80 1.34
C THR A 25 -2.81 -8.22 2.21
N ILE A 26 -3.74 -7.52 1.59
CA ILE A 26 -4.78 -6.76 2.27
C ILE A 26 -6.14 -7.23 1.76
N LYS A 27 -7.05 -7.53 2.68
CA LYS A 27 -8.44 -7.83 2.35
C LYS A 27 -9.26 -6.56 2.52
N SER A 28 -10.03 -6.19 1.49
CA SER A 28 -10.84 -4.98 1.55
C SER A 28 -12.06 -5.08 0.65
N SER A 29 -13.05 -4.24 0.94
CA SER A 29 -14.27 -4.16 0.11
C SER A 29 -14.03 -3.50 -1.24
N ILE A 30 -12.92 -2.78 -1.40
CA ILE A 30 -12.61 -2.09 -2.67
C ILE A 30 -11.69 -2.91 -3.58
N THR A 31 -11.28 -4.10 -3.17
CA THR A 31 -10.30 -4.89 -3.93
C THR A 31 -10.75 -5.13 -5.37
N ASN A 32 -12.03 -5.43 -5.59
CA ASN A 32 -12.52 -5.69 -6.93
C ASN A 32 -12.60 -4.43 -7.82
N GLU A 33 -12.38 -3.27 -7.25
CA GLU A 33 -12.32 -2.01 -8.00
C GLU A 33 -10.88 -1.58 -8.29
N LEU A 34 -9.90 -2.31 -7.76
CA LEU A 34 -8.48 -2.00 -7.94
C LEU A 34 -7.95 -2.65 -9.20
N LYS A 35 -6.85 -2.12 -9.70
CA LYS A 35 -6.16 -2.64 -10.88
C LYS A 35 -4.68 -2.81 -10.54
N ILE A 36 -4.02 -3.75 -11.23
CA ILE A 36 -2.58 -3.91 -11.14
C ILE A 36 -1.93 -2.57 -11.53
N ASP A 37 -0.89 -2.19 -10.81
CA ASP A 37 -0.13 -0.94 -10.96
C ASP A 37 -0.86 0.30 -10.43
N GLN A 38 -2.06 0.16 -9.89
CA GLN A 38 -2.74 1.27 -9.22
C GLN A 38 -2.08 1.55 -7.88
N SER A 39 -1.99 2.82 -7.51
CA SER A 39 -1.47 3.24 -6.20
C SER A 39 -2.60 3.44 -5.21
N VAL A 40 -2.41 2.94 -4.00
CA VAL A 40 -3.36 3.07 -2.89
C VAL A 40 -2.59 3.50 -1.65
N ALA A 41 -3.13 4.46 -0.92
CA ALA A 41 -2.52 4.89 0.33
C ALA A 41 -2.92 3.95 1.47
N HIS A 42 -1.92 3.46 2.19
CA HIS A 42 -2.10 2.58 3.34
C HIS A 42 -1.59 3.33 4.56
N ASN A 43 -2.50 3.78 5.44
CA ASN A 43 -2.16 4.67 6.56
C ASN A 43 -1.36 5.89 6.08
N GLY A 44 -1.74 6.42 4.90
CA GLY A 44 -1.07 7.57 4.31
C GLY A 44 0.15 7.26 3.48
N VAL A 45 0.56 6.00 3.38
CA VAL A 45 1.74 5.59 2.60
C VAL A 45 1.30 5.01 1.28
N CYS A 46 1.76 5.59 0.17
CA CYS A 46 1.38 5.13 -1.18
C CYS A 46 2.14 3.87 -1.56
N LEU A 47 1.40 2.81 -1.85
CA LEU A 47 1.96 1.53 -2.28
C LEU A 47 1.25 1.10 -3.57
N THR A 48 1.98 0.41 -4.43
CA THR A 48 1.47 -0.02 -5.73
C THR A 48 0.95 -1.45 -5.67
N VAL A 49 -0.23 -1.67 -6.24
CA VAL A 49 -0.86 -2.99 -6.32
C VAL A 49 -0.09 -3.85 -7.31
N VAL A 50 0.40 -5.00 -6.88
CA VAL A 50 1.15 -5.93 -7.73
C VAL A 50 0.39 -7.21 -8.02
N ASN A 51 -0.65 -7.53 -7.24
CA ASN A 51 -1.46 -8.72 -7.47
C ASN A 51 -2.85 -8.51 -6.89
N ILE A 52 -3.84 -9.17 -7.50
CA ILE A 52 -5.23 -9.13 -7.04
C ILE A 52 -5.77 -10.55 -7.10
N ASN A 53 -6.38 -11.00 -5.99
CA ASN A 53 -6.95 -12.34 -5.89
C ASN A 53 -8.22 -12.27 -5.05
N ASN A 54 -9.38 -12.40 -5.71
CA ASN A 54 -10.70 -12.32 -5.07
C ASN A 54 -10.87 -10.99 -4.32
N ASP A 55 -11.02 -11.02 -3.00
CA ASP A 55 -11.21 -9.82 -2.20
C ASP A 55 -9.91 -9.36 -1.52
N GLU A 56 -8.78 -9.92 -1.93
CA GLU A 56 -7.46 -9.56 -1.41
C GLU A 56 -6.59 -9.00 -2.52
N TYR A 57 -5.73 -8.07 -2.17
CA TYR A 57 -4.71 -7.56 -3.09
C TYR A 57 -3.37 -7.48 -2.37
N THR A 58 -2.29 -7.50 -3.14
CA THR A 58 -0.93 -7.47 -2.61
C THR A 58 -0.22 -6.21 -3.07
N VAL A 59 0.48 -5.57 -2.14
CA VAL A 59 1.34 -4.43 -2.42
C VAL A 59 2.75 -4.74 -1.93
N THR A 60 3.74 -4.09 -2.53
CA THR A 60 5.13 -4.28 -2.15
C THR A 60 5.69 -2.97 -1.60
N ALA A 61 6.26 -3.04 -0.40
CA ALA A 61 6.98 -1.91 0.19
C ALA A 61 8.47 -2.17 0.05
N ILE A 62 9.17 -1.26 -0.63
CA ILE A 62 10.62 -1.36 -0.80
C ILE A 62 11.33 -0.82 0.44
N LYS A 63 12.63 -1.13 0.54
CA LYS A 63 13.43 -0.74 1.70
C LYS A 63 13.31 0.75 2.05
N GLU A 64 13.36 1.62 1.06
CA GLU A 64 13.26 3.05 1.32
C GLU A 64 11.93 3.44 1.97
N THR A 65 10.84 2.86 1.50
CA THR A 65 9.52 3.09 2.09
C THR A 65 9.48 2.57 3.53
N LEU A 66 10.07 1.40 3.75
CA LEU A 66 10.13 0.80 5.09
C LEU A 66 10.96 1.64 6.04
N ASP A 67 12.04 2.26 5.55
CA ASP A 67 12.92 3.09 6.38
C ASP A 67 12.28 4.43 6.74
N LYS A 68 11.45 4.98 5.84
CA LYS A 68 10.86 6.30 6.02
C LYS A 68 9.47 6.30 6.64
N THR A 69 8.86 5.12 6.79
CA THR A 69 7.51 5.00 7.30
C THR A 69 7.45 3.88 8.32
N ASN A 70 6.30 3.75 8.98
CA ASN A 70 6.09 2.63 9.90
C ASN A 70 5.31 1.48 9.26
N ILE A 71 5.24 1.47 7.91
CA ILE A 71 4.48 0.44 7.20
C ILE A 71 5.05 -0.96 7.45
N GLY A 72 6.36 -1.06 7.68
CA GLY A 72 7.01 -2.34 7.96
C GLY A 72 6.66 -2.94 9.30
N LYS A 73 5.97 -2.19 10.16
CA LYS A 73 5.51 -2.69 11.46
C LYS A 73 4.15 -3.37 11.39
N LEU A 74 3.50 -3.31 10.22
CA LEU A 74 2.22 -3.98 10.03
C LEU A 74 2.40 -5.49 10.09
N LYS A 75 1.42 -6.15 10.66
CA LYS A 75 1.42 -7.59 10.80
C LYS A 75 0.02 -8.12 10.52
N THR A 76 -0.08 -9.43 10.36
CA THR A 76 -1.35 -10.10 10.09
C THR A 76 -2.37 -9.72 11.15
N ALA A 77 -3.59 -9.42 10.71
CA ALA A 77 -4.75 -8.97 11.47
C ALA A 77 -4.76 -7.48 11.78
N ASP A 78 -3.70 -6.73 11.45
CA ASP A 78 -3.73 -5.27 11.62
C ASP A 78 -4.72 -4.64 10.65
N ILE A 79 -5.35 -3.55 11.10
CA ILE A 79 -6.29 -2.78 10.29
C ILE A 79 -5.53 -1.59 9.72
N VAL A 80 -5.76 -1.30 8.44
CA VAL A 80 -5.12 -0.17 7.76
C VAL A 80 -6.17 0.73 7.14
N ASN A 81 -5.91 2.02 7.16
CA ASN A 81 -6.75 3.02 6.49
C ASN A 81 -6.37 3.05 5.02
N LEU A 82 -7.37 2.96 4.15
CA LEU A 82 -7.16 2.92 2.71
C LEU A 82 -7.75 4.16 2.05
N GLU A 83 -7.00 4.73 1.12
CA GLU A 83 -7.45 5.88 0.36
C GLU A 83 -6.90 5.77 -1.06
N ARG A 84 -7.79 5.90 -2.05
CA ARG A 84 -7.40 5.98 -3.45
C ARG A 84 -7.38 7.46 -3.83
N ASP A 85 -6.20 7.98 -4.08
CA ASP A 85 -6.04 9.39 -4.44
C ASP A 85 -5.15 9.46 -5.67
N ILE A 86 -5.56 10.21 -6.67
CA ILE A 86 -4.77 10.36 -7.87
C ILE A 86 -3.39 10.94 -7.57
N LEU A 87 -3.27 11.76 -6.54
CA LEU A 87 -2.00 12.36 -6.14
C LEU A 87 -1.06 11.36 -5.47
N CYS A 88 -1.57 10.20 -5.05
CA CYS A 88 -0.75 9.13 -4.51
C CYS A 88 0.32 8.71 -5.52
N LYS A 89 -0.05 8.58 -6.78
CA LYS A 89 0.89 8.21 -7.83
C LYS A 89 1.96 9.28 -8.01
N VAL A 90 1.60 10.54 -7.91
CA VAL A 90 2.56 11.64 -8.02
C VAL A 90 3.54 11.62 -6.86
N MET A 91 3.07 11.38 -5.65
CA MET A 91 3.95 11.27 -4.48
C MET A 91 4.93 10.12 -4.61
N LEU A 92 4.45 8.98 -5.10
CA LEU A 92 5.30 7.81 -5.30
C LEU A 92 6.38 8.10 -6.34
N MET A 93 6.04 8.79 -7.42
CA MET A 93 7.01 9.20 -8.43
C MET A 93 8.06 10.16 -7.85
N LYS A 94 7.66 11.09 -7.00
CA LYS A 94 8.60 12.00 -6.35
C LYS A 94 9.60 11.25 -5.48
N LEU A 95 9.17 10.22 -4.77
CA LEU A 95 10.08 9.40 -3.97
C LEU A 95 11.12 8.70 -4.85
N VAL A 96 10.68 8.19 -5.99
CA VAL A 96 11.59 7.53 -6.94
C VAL A 96 12.59 8.52 -7.51
N PHE A 97 12.14 9.69 -7.93
CA PHE A 97 13.04 10.71 -8.51
C PHE A 97 13.95 11.33 -7.48
N ALA A 98 13.51 11.46 -6.24
CA ALA A 98 14.35 12.02 -5.19
C ALA A 98 15.59 11.17 -4.91
N LYS A 99 15.56 9.89 -5.27
CA LYS A 99 16.68 8.98 -5.13
C LYS A 99 17.70 9.09 -6.25
N ALA A 100 17.25 9.56 -7.39
CA ALA A 100 18.15 9.70 -8.53
C ALA A 100 19.07 10.88 -8.34
#